data_d46a699fcfb545bdc5fb27abec0fe264
#
_entry.id   d46a699fcfb545bdc5fb27abec0fe264
#
_cell.length_a   1.000
_cell.length_b   1.000
_cell.length_c   1.000
_cell.angle_alpha   90.00
_cell.angle_beta   90.00
_cell.angle_gamma   90.00
#
_symmetry.space_group_name_H-M   'P 1'
#
loop_
_entity.id
_entity.type
_entity.pdbx_description
1 polymer ?
#
loop_
_entity_poly.entity_id
_entity_poly.type
_entity_poly.pdbx_seq_one_letter_code
_entity_poly.pdbx_strand_id
1 'polypeptide(L)' 'MARVVALANEVLSAEDKASRWMAAPNRALGGKKPFDQLDTELGVRSVEEVLYAIAYGMYS' A
#
# COMPACT_ATOMS: atom_id res chain seq x y z
N MET A 1 -4.84 8.01 -7.25
CA MET A 1 -3.45 7.55 -7.49
C MET A 1 -2.43 8.26 -6.63
N ALA A 2 -2.31 9.57 -6.84
CA ALA A 2 -1.33 10.35 -6.07
C ALA A 2 -1.54 10.23 -4.56
N ARG A 3 -2.79 10.12 -4.14
CA ARG A 3 -3.13 10.00 -2.72
C ARG A 3 -2.56 8.71 -2.09
N VAL A 4 -2.63 7.61 -2.83
CA VAL A 4 -2.12 6.34 -2.33
C VAL A 4 -0.60 6.38 -2.21
N VAL A 5 0.07 6.94 -3.23
CA VAL A 5 1.53 7.05 -3.21
C VAL A 5 1.98 7.96 -2.06
N ALA A 6 1.29 9.07 -1.87
CA ALA A 6 1.61 9.98 -0.76
C ALA A 6 1.40 9.30 0.59
N LEU A 7 0.32 8.53 0.72
CA LEU A 7 0.06 7.80 1.95
C LEU A 7 1.14 6.75 2.21
N ALA A 8 1.56 6.03 1.17
CA ALA A 8 2.61 5.03 1.31
C ALA A 8 3.92 5.67 1.74
N ASN A 9 4.28 6.81 1.14
CA ASN A 9 5.49 7.54 1.53
C ASN A 9 5.44 7.97 2.99
N GLU A 10 4.29 8.42 3.45
CA GLU A 10 4.09 8.84 4.83
C GLU A 10 4.20 7.67 5.80
N VAL A 11 3.49 6.60 5.51
CA VAL A 11 3.42 5.43 6.40
C VAL A 11 4.77 4.74 6.50
N LEU A 12 5.48 4.62 5.38
CA LEU A 12 6.76 3.91 5.34
C LEU A 12 7.96 4.83 5.53
N SER A 13 7.72 6.13 5.62
CA SER A 13 8.72 7.16 5.94
C SER A 13 9.87 7.27 4.93
N ALA A 14 9.72 6.75 3.73
CA ALA A 14 10.75 6.85 2.70
C ALA A 14 10.17 6.49 1.33
N GLU A 15 10.59 7.24 0.30
CA GLU A 15 10.12 6.99 -1.06
C GLU A 15 10.57 5.64 -1.59
N ASP A 16 11.82 5.28 -1.34
CA ASP A 16 12.34 4.01 -1.84
C ASP A 16 11.68 2.82 -1.18
N LYS A 17 11.38 2.92 0.11
CA LYS A 17 10.64 1.86 0.81
C LYS A 17 9.22 1.75 0.29
N ALA A 18 8.57 2.89 0.07
CA ALA A 18 7.21 2.91 -0.48
C ALA A 18 7.18 2.29 -1.87
N SER A 19 8.14 2.62 -2.72
CA SER A 19 8.23 2.06 -4.07
C SER A 19 8.40 0.55 -4.03
N ARG A 20 9.27 0.06 -3.17
CA ARG A 20 9.48 -1.39 -3.02
C ARG A 20 8.23 -2.08 -2.52
N TRP A 21 7.58 -1.48 -1.53
CA TRP A 21 6.36 -2.05 -0.98
C TRP A 21 5.27 -2.13 -2.03
N MET A 22 5.11 -1.08 -2.81
CA MET A 22 4.11 -1.03 -3.87
C MET A 22 4.37 -2.03 -4.98
N ALA A 23 5.63 -2.38 -5.21
CA ALA A 23 6.03 -3.27 -6.31
C ALA A 23 6.18 -4.73 -5.88
N ALA A 24 6.10 -5.02 -4.60
CA ALA A 24 6.27 -6.37 -4.08
C ALA A 24 4.92 -7.04 -3.83
N PRO A 25 4.82 -8.37 -4.05
CA PRO A 25 3.60 -9.10 -3.68
C PRO A 25 3.28 -8.91 -2.20
N ASN A 26 2.01 -8.71 -1.89
CA ASN A 26 1.58 -8.43 -0.52
C ASN A 26 0.57 -9.48 -0.05
N ARG A 27 0.85 -10.10 1.08
CA ARG A 27 -0.01 -11.13 1.66
C ARG A 27 -1.41 -10.64 1.94
N ALA A 28 -1.51 -9.43 2.45
CA ALA A 28 -2.81 -8.83 2.79
C ALA A 28 -3.66 -8.58 1.55
N LEU A 29 -3.03 -8.59 0.37
CA LEU A 29 -3.72 -8.41 -0.91
C LEU A 29 -3.81 -9.72 -1.70
N GLY A 30 -3.73 -10.84 -1.01
CA GLY A 30 -3.81 -12.14 -1.66
C GLY A 30 -2.62 -12.48 -2.50
N GLY A 31 -1.44 -11.94 -2.18
CA GLY A 31 -0.22 -12.15 -2.93
C GLY A 31 -0.06 -11.25 -4.14
N LYS A 32 -0.96 -10.29 -4.31
CA LYS A 32 -0.89 -9.34 -5.43
C LYS A 32 -0.08 -8.12 -5.05
N LYS A 33 0.49 -7.47 -6.05
CA LYS A 33 1.25 -6.24 -5.84
C LYS A 33 0.29 -5.07 -5.61
N PRO A 34 0.59 -4.19 -4.65
CA PRO A 34 -0.24 -3.00 -4.47
C PRO A 34 -0.43 -2.18 -5.74
N PHE A 35 0.61 -2.01 -6.55
CA PHE A 35 0.50 -1.29 -7.82
C PHE A 35 -0.57 -1.88 -8.73
N ASP A 36 -0.68 -3.20 -8.77
CA ASP A 36 -1.64 -3.87 -9.64
C ASP A 36 -3.07 -3.67 -9.20
N GLN A 37 -3.27 -3.23 -7.97
CA GLN A 37 -4.60 -2.98 -7.43
C GLN A 37 -5.11 -1.58 -7.73
N LEU A 38 -4.26 -0.69 -8.24
CA LEU A 38 -4.61 0.71 -8.41
C LEU A 38 -5.44 1.02 -9.65
N ASP A 39 -5.70 0.03 -10.47
CA ASP A 39 -6.51 0.23 -11.68
C ASP A 39 -8.03 0.20 -11.40
N THR A 40 -8.43 -0.09 -10.17
CA THR A 40 -9.84 -0.03 -9.76
C THR A 40 -9.97 0.70 -8.43
N GLU A 41 -11.16 1.27 -8.18
CA GLU A 41 -11.43 1.95 -6.92
C GLU A 41 -11.36 1.00 -5.72
N LEU A 42 -11.88 -0.21 -5.90
CA LEU A 42 -11.82 -1.21 -4.83
C LEU A 42 -10.39 -1.58 -4.52
N GLY A 43 -9.54 -1.69 -5.54
CA GLY A 43 -8.14 -1.98 -5.35
C GLY A 43 -7.42 -0.86 -4.61
N VAL A 44 -7.70 0.39 -4.97
CA VAL A 44 -7.13 1.55 -4.29
C VAL A 44 -7.52 1.52 -2.81
N ARG A 45 -8.78 1.26 -2.52
CA ARG A 45 -9.26 1.19 -1.15
C ARG A 45 -8.59 0.07 -0.37
N SER A 46 -8.40 -1.08 -0.99
CA SER A 46 -7.71 -2.20 -0.35
C SER A 46 -6.28 -1.84 0.03
N VAL A 47 -5.57 -1.17 -0.87
CA VAL A 47 -4.19 -0.73 -0.59
C VAL A 47 -4.18 0.29 0.54
N GLU A 48 -5.10 1.23 0.54
CA GLU A 48 -5.20 2.21 1.62
C GLU A 48 -5.45 1.55 2.97
N GLU A 49 -6.33 0.56 3.00
CA GLU A 49 -6.63 -0.17 4.24
C GLU A 49 -5.40 -0.86 4.79
N VAL A 50 -4.61 -1.48 3.93
CA VAL A 50 -3.37 -2.14 4.36
C VAL A 50 -2.39 -1.11 4.92
N LEU A 51 -2.24 0.03 4.25
CA LEU A 51 -1.35 1.09 4.71
C LEU A 51 -1.80 1.65 6.05
N TYR A 52 -3.08 1.84 6.26
CA TYR A 52 -3.60 2.30 7.55
C TYR A 52 -3.38 1.28 8.64
N ALA A 53 -3.53 -0.01 8.32
CA ALA A 53 -3.24 -1.06 9.30
C ALA A 53 -1.78 -1.04 9.74
N ILE A 54 -0.87 -0.80 8.80
CA ILE A 54 0.55 -0.66 9.12
C ILE A 54 0.76 0.57 10.01
N ALA A 55 0.14 1.69 9.64
CA ALA A 55 0.29 2.95 10.37
C ALA A 55 -0.19 2.85 11.82
N TYR A 56 -1.25 2.08 12.05
CA TYR A 56 -1.81 1.94 13.39
C TYR A 56 -1.26 0.72 14.15
N GLY A 57 -0.29 0.04 13.58
CA GLY A 57 0.34 -1.09 14.26
C GLY A 57 -0.49 -2.36 14.30
N MET A 58 -1.56 -2.42 13.55
CA MET A 58 -2.43 -3.61 13.53
C MET A 58 -1.88 -4.74 12.68
N TYR A 59 -0.81 -4.46 11.97
CA TYR A 59 -0.25 -5.37 10.98
C TYR A 59 1.07 -5.99 11.47
N SER A 60 1.28 -6.03 12.71
CA SER A 60 2.56 -6.52 13.26
C SER A 60 2.68 -8.06 13.27
#